data_609f731430798417dc836fa3056357b8
#
_entry.id   609f731430798417dc836fa3056357b8
#
_cell.length_a   1.000
_cell.length_b   1.000
_cell.length_c   1.000
_cell.angle_alpha   90.00
_cell.angle_beta   90.00
_cell.angle_gamma   90.00
#
_symmetry.space_group_name_H-M   'P 1'
#
loop_
_entity.id
_entity.type
_entity.pdbx_description
1 polymer ?
#
loop_
_entity_poly.entity_id
_entity_poly.type
_entity_poly.pdbx_seq_one_letter_code
_entity_poly.pdbx_strand_id
1 'polypeptide(L)'
;MTLLALESAGFAYGATPVLDDVSLTVGAGEAVGLVGESGAGKSTALRLLLGLDTPSHGRVVFQGESLDRRDRTLMRRFRRSVQPVFQDPYSSLDPRQRIDRIVGEPLRSLHISTGDEARASVAEALRAVGLDDDTMRRYPHEFSGGQRQRIAIARALVSKPRVLLADEPVSALDLTTRVQVIDLLKRLRNENGLSLVMVSHDLGAVAAVCERTAVLRDGHIVEQGATADVLTAPKSDYARTLLASVPRLPR
;
A
#
# COMPACT_ATOMS: atom_id res chain seq x y z
N MET A 1 12.27 -11.28 -9.99
CA MET A 1 12.29 -12.02 -8.70
C MET A 1 11.09 -11.58 -7.87
N THR A 2 10.24 -12.50 -7.44
CA THR A 2 9.07 -12.21 -6.61
C THR A 2 9.49 -11.79 -5.21
N LEU A 3 9.00 -10.65 -4.72
CA LEU A 3 9.27 -10.14 -3.38
C LEU A 3 8.20 -10.55 -2.39
N LEU A 4 6.93 -10.49 -2.82
CA LEU A 4 5.77 -10.76 -1.97
C LEU A 4 4.70 -11.45 -2.81
N ALA A 5 4.01 -12.44 -2.26
CA ALA A 5 2.92 -13.10 -2.96
C ALA A 5 1.83 -13.62 -2.00
N LEU A 6 0.62 -13.71 -2.52
CA LEU A 6 -0.41 -14.64 -2.09
C LEU A 6 -0.37 -15.84 -3.04
N GLU A 7 -0.35 -17.04 -2.51
CA GLU A 7 -0.39 -18.28 -3.30
C GLU A 7 -1.62 -19.09 -2.86
N SER A 8 -2.63 -19.15 -3.74
CA SER A 8 -3.90 -19.84 -3.53
C SER A 8 -4.50 -19.54 -2.14
N ALA A 9 -4.44 -18.25 -1.75
CA ALA A 9 -4.79 -17.84 -0.41
C ALA A 9 -6.30 -17.67 -0.26
N GLY A 10 -6.87 -18.36 0.74
CA GLY A 10 -8.24 -18.15 1.19
C GLY A 10 -8.28 -17.57 2.59
N PHE A 11 -9.37 -16.88 2.91
CA PHE A 11 -9.59 -16.32 4.24
C PHE A 11 -11.08 -16.21 4.58
N ALA A 12 -11.42 -16.50 5.84
CA ALA A 12 -12.78 -16.38 6.34
C ALA A 12 -12.81 -15.68 7.72
N TYR A 13 -13.82 -14.86 7.97
CA TYR A 13 -14.16 -14.36 9.30
C TYR A 13 -15.17 -15.31 9.93
N GLY A 14 -14.72 -16.17 10.83
CA GLY A 14 -15.56 -17.25 11.38
C GLY A 14 -15.98 -18.22 10.26
N ALA A 15 -17.31 -18.34 10.02
CA ALA A 15 -17.86 -19.17 8.96
C ALA A 15 -18.05 -18.44 7.61
N THR A 16 -17.79 -17.13 7.55
CA THR A 16 -18.03 -16.33 6.34
C THR A 16 -16.75 -16.24 5.49
N PRO A 17 -16.70 -16.89 4.32
CA PRO A 17 -15.57 -16.78 3.42
C PRO A 17 -15.52 -15.37 2.82
N VAL A 18 -14.30 -14.83 2.68
CA VAL A 18 -14.06 -13.48 2.12
C VAL A 18 -13.07 -13.54 0.97
N LEU A 19 -12.10 -14.44 1.03
CA LEU A 19 -11.17 -14.72 -0.05
C LEU A 19 -11.13 -16.23 -0.31
N ASP A 20 -11.05 -16.59 -1.58
CA ASP A 20 -10.95 -17.98 -2.00
C ASP A 20 -10.04 -18.09 -3.22
N ASP A 21 -8.99 -18.92 -3.10
CA ASP A 21 -7.96 -19.20 -4.12
C ASP A 21 -7.34 -17.93 -4.75
N VAL A 22 -7.04 -16.91 -3.93
CA VAL A 22 -6.43 -15.68 -4.40
C VAL A 22 -4.94 -15.86 -4.59
N SER A 23 -4.48 -15.68 -5.84
CA SER A 23 -3.06 -15.71 -6.20
C SER A 23 -2.64 -14.36 -6.79
N LEU A 24 -1.74 -13.65 -6.09
CA LEU A 24 -1.22 -12.35 -6.48
C LEU A 24 0.28 -12.29 -6.19
N THR A 25 1.08 -11.89 -7.17
CA THR A 25 2.53 -11.75 -7.03
C THR A 25 2.95 -10.30 -7.15
N VAL A 26 4.04 -9.93 -6.47
CA VAL A 26 4.66 -8.60 -6.55
C VAL A 26 6.15 -8.79 -6.78
N GLY A 27 6.61 -8.36 -7.94
CA GLY A 27 8.03 -8.37 -8.32
C GLY A 27 8.81 -7.19 -7.72
N ALA A 28 10.15 -7.26 -7.85
CA ALA A 28 11.01 -6.14 -7.47
C ALA A 28 10.80 -4.95 -8.41
N GLY A 29 10.52 -3.76 -7.84
CA GLY A 29 10.25 -2.53 -8.58
C GLY A 29 8.89 -2.50 -9.30
N GLU A 30 8.07 -3.53 -9.16
CA GLU A 30 6.75 -3.63 -9.79
C GLU A 30 5.69 -2.87 -8.99
N ALA A 31 4.78 -2.17 -9.70
CA ALA A 31 3.57 -1.63 -9.11
C ALA A 31 2.34 -2.41 -9.59
N VAL A 32 1.60 -2.94 -8.63
CA VAL A 32 0.40 -3.77 -8.86
C VAL A 32 -0.82 -3.08 -8.26
N GLY A 33 -1.85 -2.86 -9.09
CA GLY A 33 -3.16 -2.40 -8.65
C GLY A 33 -4.05 -3.58 -8.26
N LEU A 34 -4.72 -3.49 -7.12
CA LEU A 34 -5.80 -4.39 -6.72
C LEU A 34 -7.10 -3.61 -6.70
N VAL A 35 -7.96 -3.86 -7.66
CA VAL A 35 -9.21 -3.11 -7.87
C VAL A 35 -10.43 -4.01 -7.70
N GLY A 36 -11.58 -3.40 -7.44
CA GLY A 36 -12.87 -4.09 -7.25
C GLY A 36 -13.83 -3.23 -6.44
N GLU A 37 -15.09 -3.61 -6.37
CA GLU A 37 -16.11 -2.93 -5.58
C GLU A 37 -15.85 -3.00 -4.08
N SER A 38 -16.58 -2.18 -3.30
CA SER A 38 -16.58 -2.29 -1.84
C SER A 38 -17.07 -3.68 -1.43
N GLY A 39 -16.39 -4.31 -0.47
CA GLY A 39 -16.72 -5.67 -0.03
C GLY A 39 -16.11 -6.80 -0.86
N ALA A 40 -15.45 -6.55 -1.99
CA ALA A 40 -14.83 -7.59 -2.82
C ALA A 40 -13.69 -8.39 -2.14
N GLY A 41 -13.21 -7.95 -0.98
CA GLY A 41 -12.14 -8.62 -0.23
C GLY A 41 -10.76 -7.92 -0.32
N LYS A 42 -10.66 -6.75 -0.96
CA LYS A 42 -9.39 -6.03 -1.18
C LYS A 42 -8.61 -5.76 0.11
N SER A 43 -9.27 -5.18 1.11
CA SER A 43 -8.62 -4.88 2.40
C SER A 43 -8.23 -6.16 3.16
N THR A 44 -8.98 -7.26 2.98
CA THR A 44 -8.61 -8.58 3.52
C THR A 44 -7.36 -9.13 2.82
N ALA A 45 -7.28 -9.06 1.50
CA ALA A 45 -6.08 -9.45 0.75
C ALA A 45 -4.86 -8.61 1.19
N LEU A 46 -5.06 -7.29 1.39
CA LEU A 46 -4.01 -6.42 1.89
C LEU A 46 -3.57 -6.80 3.31
N ARG A 47 -4.50 -7.15 4.21
CA ARG A 47 -4.18 -7.61 5.58
C ARG A 47 -3.37 -8.91 5.58
N LEU A 48 -3.67 -9.84 4.66
CA LEU A 48 -2.83 -11.04 4.45
C LEU A 48 -1.43 -10.66 3.96
N LEU A 49 -1.33 -9.80 2.94
CA LEU A 49 -0.06 -9.29 2.42
C LEU A 49 0.75 -8.52 3.47
N LEU A 50 0.13 -7.89 4.46
CA LEU A 50 0.77 -7.23 5.61
C LEU A 50 1.16 -8.23 6.74
N GLY A 51 0.80 -9.50 6.61
CA GLY A 51 0.99 -10.48 7.67
C GLY A 51 0.23 -10.16 8.95
N LEU A 52 -0.85 -9.38 8.86
CA LEU A 52 -1.75 -9.06 9.99
C LEU A 52 -2.68 -10.23 10.29
N ASP A 53 -3.07 -10.96 9.25
CA ASP A 53 -3.88 -12.17 9.35
C ASP A 53 -3.12 -13.37 8.75
N THR A 54 -3.56 -14.58 9.09
CA THR A 54 -3.05 -15.83 8.51
C THR A 54 -4.13 -16.39 7.58
N PRO A 55 -3.80 -16.76 6.34
CA PRO A 55 -4.78 -17.35 5.44
C PRO A 55 -5.32 -18.68 6.01
N SER A 56 -6.60 -18.99 5.74
CA SER A 56 -7.25 -20.25 6.13
C SER A 56 -6.72 -21.43 5.33
N HIS A 57 -6.34 -21.19 4.07
CA HIS A 57 -5.62 -22.10 3.19
C HIS A 57 -4.71 -21.31 2.24
N GLY A 58 -3.81 -21.99 1.55
CA GLY A 58 -2.75 -21.33 0.79
C GLY A 58 -1.72 -20.68 1.71
N ARG A 59 -1.00 -19.68 1.21
CA ARG A 59 0.06 -19.03 2.00
C ARG A 59 0.40 -17.63 1.50
N VAL A 60 1.02 -16.85 2.40
CA VAL A 60 1.75 -15.63 2.06
C VAL A 60 3.22 -16.00 1.88
N VAL A 61 3.83 -15.55 0.80
CA VAL A 61 5.25 -15.81 0.50
C VAL A 61 6.00 -14.48 0.48
N PHE A 62 7.10 -14.42 1.23
CA PHE A 62 8.01 -13.29 1.27
C PHE A 62 9.42 -13.72 0.88
N GLN A 63 9.94 -13.18 -0.22
CA GLN A 63 11.27 -13.50 -0.75
C GLN A 63 11.51 -15.03 -0.96
N GLY A 64 10.47 -15.75 -1.39
CA GLY A 64 10.51 -17.18 -1.62
C GLY A 64 10.25 -18.05 -0.38
N GLU A 65 10.12 -17.46 0.80
CA GLU A 65 9.82 -18.17 2.05
C GLU A 65 8.35 -17.98 2.44
N SER A 66 7.68 -19.06 2.92
CA SER A 66 6.33 -18.94 3.50
C SER A 66 6.38 -18.10 4.77
N LEU A 67 5.51 -17.09 4.88
CA LEU A 67 5.50 -16.17 6.00
C LEU A 67 4.91 -16.84 7.25
N ASP A 68 5.78 -17.30 8.15
CA ASP A 68 5.36 -17.78 9.47
C ASP A 68 5.35 -16.63 10.49
N ARG A 69 4.17 -16.27 10.98
CA ARG A 69 3.99 -15.21 11.98
C ARG A 69 4.60 -15.54 13.35
N ARG A 70 4.92 -16.82 13.62
CA ARG A 70 5.58 -17.26 14.85
C ARG A 70 7.09 -17.06 14.78
N ASP A 71 7.66 -17.03 13.58
CA ASP A 71 9.09 -16.72 13.41
C ASP A 71 9.35 -15.22 13.58
N ARG A 72 9.83 -14.85 14.75
CA ARG A 72 10.11 -13.44 15.09
C ARG A 72 11.20 -12.82 14.20
N THR A 73 12.16 -13.61 13.73
CA THR A 73 13.27 -13.14 12.89
C THR A 73 12.77 -12.85 11.50
N LEU A 74 12.01 -13.77 10.90
CA LEU A 74 11.35 -13.59 9.62
C LEU A 74 10.39 -12.38 9.66
N MET A 75 9.55 -12.29 10.70
CA MET A 75 8.60 -11.18 10.85
C MET A 75 9.29 -9.81 11.02
N ARG A 76 10.43 -9.73 11.69
CA ARG A 76 11.20 -8.49 11.77
C ARG A 76 11.76 -8.11 10.40
N ARG A 77 12.36 -9.05 9.66
CA ARG A 77 12.85 -8.85 8.28
C ARG A 77 11.72 -8.43 7.35
N PHE A 78 10.58 -9.11 7.44
CA PHE A 78 9.38 -8.81 6.69
C PHE A 78 8.88 -7.39 6.95
N ARG A 79 8.61 -7.03 8.22
CA ARG A 79 8.10 -5.70 8.60
C ARG A 79 9.06 -4.56 8.27
N ARG A 80 10.38 -4.81 8.26
CA ARG A 80 11.35 -3.84 7.78
C ARG A 80 11.22 -3.62 6.27
N SER A 81 10.91 -4.66 5.52
CA SER A 81 10.87 -4.65 4.05
C SER A 81 9.49 -4.28 3.48
N VAL A 82 8.40 -4.51 4.21
CA VAL A 82 7.02 -4.30 3.77
C VAL A 82 6.36 -3.33 4.74
N GLN A 83 5.93 -2.18 4.22
CA GLN A 83 5.33 -1.11 5.03
C GLN A 83 3.97 -0.68 4.48
N PRO A 84 2.98 -0.39 5.36
CA PRO A 84 1.67 0.07 4.95
C PRO A 84 1.59 1.59 4.81
N VAL A 85 0.73 2.03 3.88
CA VAL A 85 0.12 3.37 3.87
C VAL A 85 -1.38 3.17 3.94
N PHE A 86 -2.01 3.57 5.05
CA PHE A 86 -3.43 3.38 5.28
C PHE A 86 -4.28 4.48 4.64
N GLN A 87 -5.56 4.16 4.40
CA GLN A 87 -6.54 5.00 3.72
C GLN A 87 -6.77 6.35 4.41
N ASP A 88 -6.91 6.34 5.73
CA ASP A 88 -7.21 7.55 6.51
C ASP A 88 -5.95 8.09 7.21
N PRO A 89 -5.39 9.20 6.69
CA PRO A 89 -4.25 9.83 7.33
C PRO A 89 -4.59 10.49 8.68
N TYR A 90 -5.87 10.74 8.97
CA TYR A 90 -6.29 11.32 10.25
C TYR A 90 -6.20 10.30 11.38
N SER A 91 -6.73 9.09 11.17
CA SER A 91 -6.71 8.02 12.18
C SER A 91 -5.34 7.33 12.27
N SER A 92 -4.53 7.41 11.22
CA SER A 92 -3.22 6.75 11.16
C SER A 92 -2.09 7.49 11.89
N LEU A 93 -2.28 8.78 12.23
CA LEU A 93 -1.29 9.60 12.93
C LEU A 93 -1.82 9.95 14.32
N ASP A 94 -1.13 9.53 15.39
CA ASP A 94 -1.52 9.88 16.76
C ASP A 94 -1.47 11.41 16.97
N PRO A 95 -2.61 12.11 17.18
CA PRO A 95 -2.66 13.56 17.26
C PRO A 95 -1.92 14.15 18.48
N ARG A 96 -1.56 13.31 19.45
CA ARG A 96 -0.85 13.69 20.67
C ARG A 96 0.68 13.64 20.52
N GLN A 97 1.15 13.06 19.41
CA GLN A 97 2.58 12.92 19.15
C GLN A 97 3.06 13.93 18.11
N ARG A 98 4.31 14.35 18.25
CA ARG A 98 4.97 15.17 17.25
C ARG A 98 5.34 14.31 16.04
N ILE A 99 5.50 14.97 14.89
CA ILE A 99 5.79 14.29 13.62
C ILE A 99 7.10 13.49 13.68
N ASP A 100 8.14 13.98 14.36
CA ASP A 100 9.38 13.23 14.54
C ASP A 100 9.18 11.89 15.26
N ARG A 101 8.26 11.84 16.21
CA ARG A 101 7.89 10.61 16.94
C ARG A 101 7.07 9.66 16.09
N ILE A 102 6.12 10.20 15.32
CA ILE A 102 5.24 9.43 14.44
C ILE A 102 6.05 8.80 13.30
N VAL A 103 6.84 9.61 12.57
CA VAL A 103 7.63 9.14 11.43
C VAL A 103 8.76 8.20 11.89
N GLY A 104 9.37 8.48 13.05
CA GLY A 104 10.43 7.64 13.62
C GLY A 104 9.95 6.37 14.34
N GLU A 105 8.63 6.13 14.41
CA GLU A 105 8.10 4.94 15.10
C GLU A 105 8.64 3.62 14.53
N PRO A 106 8.68 3.38 13.21
CA PRO A 106 9.23 2.14 12.65
C PRO A 106 10.71 1.92 12.97
N LEU A 107 11.50 3.00 13.08
CA LEU A 107 12.91 2.88 13.43
C LEU A 107 13.09 2.33 14.84
N ARG A 108 12.23 2.77 15.77
CA ARG A 108 12.26 2.31 17.17
C ARG A 108 11.69 0.91 17.33
N SER A 109 10.49 0.65 16.79
CA SER A 109 9.78 -0.63 16.94
C SER A 109 10.52 -1.80 16.27
N LEU A 110 11.19 -1.53 15.16
CA LEU A 110 11.97 -2.52 14.41
C LEU A 110 13.45 -2.56 14.86
N HIS A 111 13.85 -1.73 15.84
CA HIS A 111 15.21 -1.60 16.34
C HIS A 111 16.23 -1.35 15.20
N ILE A 112 15.91 -0.39 14.30
CA ILE A 112 16.76 -0.04 13.16
C ILE A 112 17.82 0.98 13.56
N SER A 113 17.39 2.09 14.18
CA SER A 113 18.28 3.16 14.67
C SER A 113 17.63 3.96 15.79
N THR A 114 18.46 4.69 16.55
CA THR A 114 18.05 5.56 17.67
C THR A 114 18.86 6.87 17.64
N GLY A 115 18.50 7.83 18.51
CA GLY A 115 19.27 9.07 18.66
C GLY A 115 19.34 9.92 17.38
N ASP A 116 20.52 10.46 17.10
CA ASP A 116 20.75 11.37 15.98
C ASP A 116 20.63 10.69 14.63
N GLU A 117 20.98 9.41 14.51
CA GLU A 117 20.82 8.62 13.30
C GLU A 117 19.32 8.48 12.92
N ALA A 118 18.48 8.13 13.89
CA ALA A 118 17.04 8.06 13.67
C ALA A 118 16.46 9.43 13.29
N ARG A 119 16.95 10.50 13.93
CA ARG A 119 16.53 11.87 13.61
C ARG A 119 16.91 12.28 12.20
N ALA A 120 18.11 11.94 11.74
CA ALA A 120 18.56 12.17 10.36
C ALA A 120 17.72 11.40 9.36
N SER A 121 17.39 10.12 9.64
CA SER A 121 16.52 9.30 8.81
C SER A 121 15.10 9.86 8.71
N VAL A 122 14.54 10.40 9.79
CA VAL A 122 13.24 11.07 9.80
C VAL A 122 13.27 12.32 8.92
N ALA A 123 14.31 13.16 9.03
CA ALA A 123 14.45 14.35 8.20
C ALA A 123 14.58 13.97 6.71
N GLU A 124 15.38 12.95 6.38
CA GLU A 124 15.50 12.40 5.01
C GLU A 124 14.14 11.95 4.46
N ALA A 125 13.36 11.18 5.25
CA ALA A 125 12.05 10.69 4.85
C ALA A 125 11.03 11.82 4.62
N LEU A 126 11.04 12.87 5.45
CA LEU A 126 10.18 14.04 5.29
C LEU A 126 10.55 14.83 4.02
N ARG A 127 11.84 15.07 3.76
CA ARG A 127 12.28 15.72 2.52
C ARG A 127 11.93 14.90 1.28
N ALA A 128 12.02 13.58 1.33
CA ALA A 128 11.63 12.70 0.22
C ALA A 128 10.15 12.87 -0.20
N VAL A 129 9.28 13.26 0.75
CA VAL A 129 7.86 13.54 0.47
C VAL A 129 7.56 15.04 0.26
N GLY A 130 8.59 15.88 0.18
CA GLY A 130 8.46 17.34 -0.06
C GLY A 130 8.00 18.13 1.17
N LEU A 131 8.40 17.70 2.37
CA LEU A 131 8.15 18.40 3.63
C LEU A 131 9.48 18.86 4.24
N ASP A 132 9.49 20.08 4.82
CA ASP A 132 10.66 20.68 5.42
C ASP A 132 10.97 20.09 6.80
N ASP A 133 12.22 20.26 7.26
CA ASP A 133 12.70 19.75 8.55
C ASP A 133 11.93 20.32 9.76
N ASP A 134 11.37 21.54 9.65
CA ASP A 134 10.51 22.14 10.68
C ASP A 134 9.25 21.32 10.97
N THR A 135 8.78 20.52 10.00
CA THR A 135 7.69 19.55 10.15
C THR A 135 7.90 18.64 11.36
N MET A 136 9.14 18.26 11.66
CA MET A 136 9.46 17.32 12.74
C MET A 136 8.94 17.77 14.12
N ARG A 137 8.86 19.07 14.38
CA ARG A 137 8.50 19.63 15.68
C ARG A 137 7.00 19.85 15.85
N ARG A 138 6.25 19.77 14.78
CA ARG A 138 4.82 20.08 14.71
C ARG A 138 3.96 18.84 15.00
N TYR A 139 2.66 19.07 15.14
CA TYR A 139 1.66 18.03 15.44
C TYR A 139 0.74 17.79 14.22
N PRO A 140 0.13 16.59 14.09
CA PRO A 140 -0.73 16.27 12.94
C PRO A 140 -1.84 17.28 12.65
N HIS A 141 -2.45 17.88 13.66
CA HIS A 141 -3.56 18.83 13.50
C HIS A 141 -3.16 20.15 12.81
N GLU A 142 -1.86 20.45 12.72
CA GLU A 142 -1.33 21.65 12.05
C GLU A 142 -1.15 21.48 10.53
N PHE A 143 -1.51 20.31 9.98
CA PHE A 143 -1.31 19.97 8.58
C PHE A 143 -2.62 19.73 7.83
N SER A 144 -2.64 20.06 6.53
CA SER A 144 -3.74 19.69 5.63
C SER A 144 -3.83 18.16 5.44
N GLY A 145 -4.94 17.67 4.90
CA GLY A 145 -5.13 16.25 4.59
C GLY A 145 -4.02 15.68 3.70
N GLY A 146 -3.64 16.40 2.65
CA GLY A 146 -2.57 15.98 1.75
C GLY A 146 -1.18 15.99 2.40
N GLN A 147 -0.91 16.95 3.28
CA GLN A 147 0.33 16.97 4.06
C GLN A 147 0.37 15.81 5.05
N ARG A 148 -0.75 15.48 5.72
CA ARG A 148 -0.84 14.30 6.59
C ARG A 148 -0.62 13.01 5.81
N GLN A 149 -1.16 12.91 4.59
CA GLN A 149 -0.91 11.75 3.72
C GLN A 149 0.58 11.63 3.38
N ARG A 150 1.26 12.72 3.06
CA ARG A 150 2.72 12.72 2.84
C ARG A 150 3.49 12.32 4.10
N ILE A 151 3.06 12.74 5.29
CA ILE A 151 3.65 12.31 6.57
C ILE A 151 3.44 10.80 6.78
N ALA A 152 2.27 10.25 6.47
CA ALA A 152 2.01 8.81 6.54
C ALA A 152 2.90 8.02 5.56
N ILE A 153 3.12 8.55 4.35
CA ILE A 153 4.07 7.99 3.38
C ILE A 153 5.51 8.07 3.93
N ALA A 154 5.93 9.21 4.49
CA ALA A 154 7.26 9.37 5.09
C ALA A 154 7.50 8.35 6.22
N ARG A 155 6.49 8.12 7.08
CA ARG A 155 6.54 7.08 8.11
C ARG A 155 6.79 5.70 7.54
N ALA A 156 6.12 5.36 6.44
CA ALA A 156 6.33 4.08 5.78
C ALA A 156 7.72 3.97 5.15
N LEU A 157 8.27 5.06 4.61
CA LEU A 157 9.56 5.09 3.92
C LEU A 157 10.78 5.11 4.86
N VAL A 158 10.63 5.56 6.11
CA VAL A 158 11.75 5.80 7.04
C VAL A 158 12.59 4.55 7.30
N SER A 159 11.98 3.36 7.22
CA SER A 159 12.66 2.06 7.35
C SER A 159 13.36 1.61 6.07
N LYS A 160 13.31 2.40 4.98
CA LYS A 160 13.80 2.07 3.63
C LYS A 160 13.24 0.72 3.13
N PRO A 161 11.89 0.59 3.05
CA PRO A 161 11.24 -0.66 2.68
C PRO A 161 11.48 -1.01 1.21
N ARG A 162 11.27 -2.27 0.85
CA ARG A 162 11.28 -2.75 -0.53
C ARG A 162 9.89 -2.77 -1.16
N VAL A 163 8.84 -2.87 -0.33
CA VAL A 163 7.44 -2.94 -0.76
C VAL A 163 6.61 -1.97 0.06
N LEU A 164 5.81 -1.17 -0.63
CA LEU A 164 4.77 -0.34 -0.04
C LEU A 164 3.40 -0.97 -0.34
N LEU A 165 2.59 -1.15 0.70
CA LEU A 165 1.22 -1.62 0.58
C LEU A 165 0.28 -0.45 0.88
N ALA A 166 -0.30 0.15 -0.15
CA ALA A 166 -1.12 1.36 -0.04
C ALA A 166 -2.62 1.01 -0.15
N ASP A 167 -3.35 1.23 0.94
CA ASP A 167 -4.81 1.07 0.99
C ASP A 167 -5.46 2.41 0.68
N GLU A 168 -6.03 2.54 -0.49
CA GLU A 168 -6.73 3.73 -0.97
C GLU A 168 -6.01 5.08 -0.69
N PRO A 169 -4.73 5.21 -1.06
CA PRO A 169 -3.86 6.30 -0.58
C PRO A 169 -4.28 7.70 -1.01
N VAL A 170 -5.28 7.83 -1.89
CA VAL A 170 -5.73 9.12 -2.44
C VAL A 170 -7.25 9.34 -2.34
N SER A 171 -8.03 8.40 -1.78
CA SER A 171 -9.50 8.43 -1.80
C SER A 171 -10.10 9.62 -1.02
N ALA A 172 -9.47 10.02 0.09
CA ALA A 172 -9.93 11.10 0.96
C ALA A 172 -9.40 12.49 0.56
N LEU A 173 -8.69 12.61 -0.58
CA LEU A 173 -8.02 13.85 -0.98
C LEU A 173 -8.80 14.57 -2.09
N ASP A 174 -8.71 15.91 -2.08
CA ASP A 174 -9.16 16.72 -3.21
C ASP A 174 -8.35 16.41 -4.48
N LEU A 175 -8.88 16.79 -5.65
CA LEU A 175 -8.32 16.41 -6.94
C LEU A 175 -6.87 16.88 -7.13
N THR A 176 -6.54 18.09 -6.72
CA THR A 176 -5.18 18.66 -6.87
C THR A 176 -4.18 17.92 -5.99
N THR A 177 -4.54 17.69 -4.74
CA THR A 177 -3.71 16.95 -3.78
C THR A 177 -3.55 15.48 -4.20
N ARG A 178 -4.61 14.87 -4.76
CA ARG A 178 -4.57 13.51 -5.31
C ARG A 178 -3.50 13.35 -6.38
N VAL A 179 -3.47 14.26 -7.36
CA VAL A 179 -2.44 14.26 -8.43
C VAL A 179 -1.04 14.36 -7.83
N GLN A 180 -0.83 15.26 -6.86
CA GLN A 180 0.47 15.42 -6.21
C GLN A 180 0.93 14.16 -5.45
N VAL A 181 0.03 13.43 -4.79
CA VAL A 181 0.37 12.18 -4.09
C VAL A 181 0.64 11.05 -5.09
N ILE A 182 -0.11 10.98 -6.20
CA ILE A 182 0.15 10.03 -7.29
C ILE A 182 1.55 10.26 -7.88
N ASP A 183 1.90 11.50 -8.19
CA ASP A 183 3.23 11.84 -8.73
C ASP A 183 4.35 11.56 -7.72
N LEU A 184 4.09 11.80 -6.43
CA LEU A 184 5.02 11.43 -5.36
C LEU A 184 5.27 9.90 -5.35
N LEU A 185 4.21 9.07 -5.40
CA LEU A 185 4.35 7.60 -5.41
C LEU A 185 5.13 7.11 -6.63
N LYS A 186 4.86 7.69 -7.83
CA LYS A 186 5.63 7.40 -9.05
C LYS A 186 7.11 7.73 -8.89
N ARG A 187 7.42 8.92 -8.41
CA ARG A 187 8.79 9.37 -8.19
C ARG A 187 9.52 8.46 -7.21
N LEU A 188 8.93 8.20 -6.04
CA LEU A 188 9.52 7.33 -5.01
C LEU A 188 9.81 5.92 -5.54
N ARG A 189 8.91 5.38 -6.35
CA ARG A 189 9.10 4.09 -6.99
C ARG A 189 10.30 4.11 -7.95
N ASN A 190 10.36 5.10 -8.84
CA ASN A 190 11.40 5.20 -9.86
C ASN A 190 12.80 5.46 -9.28
N GLU A 191 12.87 6.32 -8.25
CA GLU A 191 14.15 6.70 -7.63
C GLU A 191 14.69 5.64 -6.68
N ASN A 192 13.82 4.90 -5.99
CA ASN A 192 14.23 3.95 -4.94
C ASN A 192 14.06 2.47 -5.32
N GLY A 193 13.60 2.17 -6.53
CA GLY A 193 13.28 0.79 -6.93
C GLY A 193 12.18 0.15 -6.07
N LEU A 194 11.29 0.96 -5.50
CA LEU A 194 10.25 0.55 -4.57
C LEU A 194 9.15 -0.21 -5.30
N SER A 195 8.80 -1.39 -4.81
CA SER A 195 7.61 -2.11 -5.27
C SER A 195 6.37 -1.57 -4.56
N LEU A 196 5.23 -1.56 -5.25
CA LEU A 196 3.99 -1.01 -4.73
C LEU A 196 2.83 -1.98 -4.97
N VAL A 197 2.02 -2.22 -3.95
CA VAL A 197 0.65 -2.72 -4.12
C VAL A 197 -0.31 -1.58 -3.78
N MET A 198 -1.15 -1.20 -4.71
CA MET A 198 -2.13 -0.13 -4.53
C MET A 198 -3.54 -0.70 -4.58
N VAL A 199 -4.19 -0.75 -3.44
CA VAL A 199 -5.64 -1.01 -3.38
C VAL A 199 -6.36 0.30 -3.70
N SER A 200 -7.24 0.29 -4.70
CA SER A 200 -8.02 1.47 -5.05
C SER A 200 -9.30 1.10 -5.79
N HIS A 201 -10.33 1.92 -5.63
CA HIS A 201 -11.49 1.98 -6.50
C HIS A 201 -11.34 3.06 -7.61
N ASP A 202 -10.31 3.92 -7.51
CA ASP A 202 -9.96 4.92 -8.51
C ASP A 202 -9.06 4.31 -9.59
N LEU A 203 -9.69 3.88 -10.69
CA LEU A 203 -8.98 3.26 -11.82
C LEU A 203 -8.02 4.24 -12.52
N GLY A 204 -8.29 5.55 -12.44
CA GLY A 204 -7.38 6.57 -12.97
C GLY A 204 -6.08 6.64 -12.18
N ALA A 205 -6.16 6.57 -10.86
CA ALA A 205 -4.99 6.50 -9.99
C ALA A 205 -4.17 5.22 -10.25
N VAL A 206 -4.85 4.07 -10.41
CA VAL A 206 -4.21 2.78 -10.74
C VAL A 206 -3.54 2.84 -12.11
N ALA A 207 -4.23 3.36 -13.13
CA ALA A 207 -3.68 3.54 -14.48
C ALA A 207 -2.42 4.42 -14.49
N ALA A 208 -2.39 5.40 -13.60
CA ALA A 208 -1.27 6.33 -13.51
C ALA A 208 -0.03 5.73 -12.85
N VAL A 209 -0.17 4.75 -11.94
CA VAL A 209 0.93 4.28 -11.06
C VAL A 209 1.32 2.83 -11.33
N CYS A 210 0.34 1.96 -11.66
CA CYS A 210 0.52 0.51 -11.68
C CYS A 210 0.73 -0.03 -13.10
N GLU A 211 1.74 -0.88 -13.29
CA GLU A 211 1.95 -1.58 -14.55
C GLU A 211 1.02 -2.77 -14.73
N ARG A 212 0.67 -3.43 -13.64
CA ARG A 212 -0.23 -4.59 -13.63
C ARG A 212 -1.40 -4.36 -12.71
N THR A 213 -2.56 -4.86 -13.10
CA THR A 213 -3.80 -4.76 -12.33
C THR A 213 -4.42 -6.14 -12.15
N ALA A 214 -4.88 -6.41 -10.94
CA ALA A 214 -5.73 -7.55 -10.60
C ALA A 214 -7.12 -7.04 -10.19
N VAL A 215 -8.15 -7.61 -10.78
CA VAL A 215 -9.56 -7.29 -10.52
C VAL A 215 -10.12 -8.35 -9.57
N LEU A 216 -10.50 -7.93 -8.38
CA LEU A 216 -11.06 -8.78 -7.34
C LEU A 216 -12.59 -8.63 -7.31
N ARG A 217 -13.29 -9.75 -7.32
CA ARG A 217 -14.74 -9.83 -7.16
C ARG A 217 -15.11 -11.01 -6.27
N ASP A 218 -15.98 -10.79 -5.29
CA ASP A 218 -16.53 -11.85 -4.43
C ASP A 218 -15.45 -12.82 -3.89
N GLY A 219 -14.29 -12.26 -3.50
CA GLY A 219 -13.18 -13.02 -2.96
C GLY A 219 -12.25 -13.70 -3.97
N HIS A 220 -12.47 -13.56 -5.28
CA HIS A 220 -11.67 -14.18 -6.34
C HIS A 220 -11.04 -13.13 -7.26
N ILE A 221 -9.82 -13.40 -7.77
CA ILE A 221 -9.25 -12.62 -8.88
C ILE A 221 -9.91 -13.10 -10.17
N VAL A 222 -10.80 -12.27 -10.73
CA VAL A 222 -11.55 -12.59 -11.97
C VAL A 222 -10.80 -12.19 -13.24
N GLU A 223 -9.83 -11.28 -13.11
CA GLU A 223 -8.95 -10.87 -14.21
C GLU A 223 -7.65 -10.28 -13.65
N GLN A 224 -6.53 -10.55 -14.30
CA GLN A 224 -5.27 -9.87 -14.04
C GLN A 224 -4.42 -9.78 -15.30
N GLY A 225 -3.67 -8.69 -15.44
CA GLY A 225 -2.85 -8.44 -16.61
C GLY A 225 -2.16 -7.09 -16.58
N ALA A 226 -1.54 -6.71 -17.71
CA ALA A 226 -1.04 -5.35 -17.85
C ALA A 226 -2.18 -4.35 -17.65
N THR A 227 -1.93 -3.28 -16.89
CA THR A 227 -2.97 -2.30 -16.54
C THR A 227 -3.62 -1.71 -17.79
N ALA A 228 -2.83 -1.42 -18.83
CA ALA A 228 -3.35 -0.93 -20.11
C ALA A 228 -4.37 -1.91 -20.72
N ASP A 229 -4.07 -3.22 -20.72
CA ASP A 229 -4.96 -4.23 -21.32
C ASP A 229 -6.25 -4.38 -20.50
N VAL A 230 -6.13 -4.49 -19.16
CA VAL A 230 -7.28 -4.62 -18.26
C VAL A 230 -8.22 -3.41 -18.36
N LEU A 231 -7.67 -2.20 -18.55
CA LEU A 231 -8.48 -0.97 -18.60
C LEU A 231 -9.03 -0.65 -20.00
N THR A 232 -8.40 -1.12 -21.09
CA THR A 232 -8.85 -0.80 -22.46
C THR A 232 -9.57 -1.94 -23.15
N ALA A 233 -9.22 -3.18 -22.83
CA ALA A 233 -9.77 -4.40 -23.43
C ALA A 233 -10.05 -5.48 -22.37
N PRO A 234 -10.91 -5.20 -21.37
CA PRO A 234 -11.21 -6.13 -20.29
C PRO A 234 -11.84 -7.42 -20.84
N LYS A 235 -11.37 -8.56 -20.33
CA LYS A 235 -11.82 -9.89 -20.75
C LYS A 235 -13.03 -10.36 -19.94
N SER A 236 -13.06 -10.08 -18.64
CA SER A 236 -14.17 -10.47 -17.77
C SER A 236 -15.36 -9.49 -17.89
N ASP A 237 -16.58 -10.02 -17.78
CA ASP A 237 -17.80 -9.19 -17.79
C ASP A 237 -17.81 -8.21 -16.61
N TYR A 238 -17.26 -8.65 -15.48
CA TYR A 238 -17.18 -7.80 -14.30
C TYR A 238 -16.22 -6.62 -14.49
N ALA A 239 -15.03 -6.84 -15.07
CA ALA A 239 -14.11 -5.75 -15.36
C ALA A 239 -14.73 -4.75 -16.35
N ARG A 240 -15.49 -5.23 -17.36
CA ARG A 240 -16.26 -4.37 -18.27
C ARG A 240 -17.28 -3.51 -17.51
N THR A 241 -18.02 -4.10 -16.59
CA THR A 241 -19.01 -3.39 -15.77
C THR A 241 -18.34 -2.37 -14.85
N LEU A 242 -17.25 -2.77 -14.19
CA LEU A 242 -16.47 -1.89 -13.30
C LEU A 242 -15.94 -0.65 -14.05
N LEU A 243 -15.41 -0.84 -15.25
CA LEU A 243 -14.93 0.25 -16.10
C LEU A 243 -16.05 1.14 -16.62
N ALA A 244 -17.21 0.58 -16.94
CA ALA A 244 -18.37 1.35 -17.39
C ALA A 244 -18.94 2.26 -16.28
N SER A 245 -18.74 1.91 -15.00
CA SER A 245 -19.19 2.72 -13.86
C SER A 245 -18.30 3.94 -13.58
N VAL A 246 -17.11 4.04 -14.19
CA VAL A 246 -16.23 5.20 -14.04
C VAL A 246 -16.78 6.36 -14.85
N PRO A 247 -17.06 7.53 -14.23
CA PRO A 247 -17.52 8.70 -14.95
C PRO A 247 -16.50 9.12 -16.02
N ARG A 248 -16.90 9.11 -17.28
CA ARG A 248 -16.09 9.68 -18.36
C ARG A 248 -16.29 11.19 -18.35
N LEU A 249 -15.21 11.95 -18.23
CA LEU A 249 -15.30 13.39 -18.47
C LEU A 249 -15.82 13.61 -19.90
N PRO A 250 -16.82 14.48 -20.10
CA PRO A 250 -17.22 14.86 -21.46
C PRO A 250 -16.00 15.40 -22.20
N ARG A 251 -15.86 14.96 -23.46
CA ARG A 251 -14.79 15.44 -24.37
C ARG A 251 -15.01 16.89 -24.73
#